data_fa070df064b2956b0fce9e229d9d92ce
#
_entry.id   fa070df064b2956b0fce9e229d9d92ce
#
_cell.length_a   1.000
_cell.length_b   1.000
_cell.length_c   1.000
_cell.angle_alpha   90.00
_cell.angle_beta   90.00
_cell.angle_gamma   90.00
#
_symmetry.space_group_name_H-M   'P 1'
#
loop_
_entity.id
_entity.type
_entity.pdbx_description
1 polymer ?
#
loop_
_entity_poly.entity_id
_entity_poly.type
_entity_poly.pdbx_seq_one_letter_code
_entity_poly.pdbx_strand_id
1 'polypeptide(L)'
;MLKEVLQNELKELERIEKNSKKFLSEAPQGSLYTITNKNTSQYYWKKDKYDKHGKYISKKNDELIRALAQKEYETQVLKSVTKNKRYIQKILDSYMFDGVTKVYENLSTSKKEKIEAYSLPEKEFVERWSFEQQALKKRLQTKISNKYELDEDSEITTDKGEPVRSKSEKIIADKLNKKGVPYVYEQPLLFNGYCYIVPDFKVLNRKTRKEIYWEHLGMMDDADYVEKAIKKIELYEKNGIFQGDKLIVTYETKEHPLNVKHVDKMIGQYFE
;
A
#
# COMPACT_ATOMS: atom_id res chain seq x y z
N MET A 1 6.69 1.53 -7.04
CA MET A 1 6.53 1.96 -5.63
C MET A 1 7.19 3.31 -5.34
N LEU A 2 8.56 3.46 -5.18
CA LEU A 2 9.16 4.77 -4.91
C LEU A 2 8.87 5.81 -6.02
N LYS A 3 9.02 5.43 -7.27
CA LYS A 3 8.73 6.29 -8.43
C LYS A 3 7.28 6.79 -8.42
N GLU A 4 6.32 5.93 -8.16
CA GLU A 4 4.89 6.28 -8.09
C GLU A 4 4.59 7.24 -6.93
N VAL A 5 5.20 7.01 -5.75
CA VAL A 5 5.07 7.91 -4.60
C VAL A 5 5.59 9.30 -4.95
N LEU A 6 6.77 9.40 -5.57
CA LEU A 6 7.35 10.68 -6.00
C LEU A 6 6.51 11.37 -7.07
N GLN A 7 5.93 10.61 -8.01
CA GLN A 7 5.04 11.16 -9.03
C GLN A 7 3.72 11.68 -8.44
N ASN A 8 3.17 10.99 -7.44
CA ASN A 8 1.95 11.44 -6.76
C ASN A 8 2.22 12.69 -5.92
N GLU A 9 3.35 12.73 -5.20
CA GLU A 9 3.77 13.93 -4.47
C GLU A 9 3.97 15.13 -5.43
N LEU A 10 4.58 14.90 -6.58
CA LEU A 10 4.75 15.94 -7.60
C LEU A 10 3.42 16.53 -8.05
N LYS A 11 2.41 15.68 -8.31
CA LYS A 11 1.06 16.12 -8.69
C LYS A 11 0.39 16.96 -7.59
N GLU A 12 0.55 16.55 -6.33
CA GLU A 12 -0.01 17.31 -5.20
C GLU A 12 0.68 18.67 -5.05
N LEU A 13 2.01 18.73 -5.17
CA LEU A 13 2.74 19.99 -5.17
C LEU A 13 2.35 20.91 -6.34
N GLU A 14 2.04 20.35 -7.51
CA GLU A 14 1.52 21.11 -8.66
C GLU A 14 0.14 21.72 -8.38
N ARG A 15 -0.72 20.95 -7.72
CA ARG A 15 -2.03 21.44 -7.27
C ARG A 15 -1.90 22.60 -6.29
N ILE A 16 -1.02 22.45 -5.29
CA ILE A 16 -0.75 23.50 -4.30
C ILE A 16 -0.18 24.74 -4.99
N GLU A 17 0.82 24.58 -5.87
CA GLU A 17 1.42 25.69 -6.63
C GLU A 17 0.38 26.48 -7.41
N LYS A 18 -0.52 25.79 -8.11
CA LYS A 18 -1.59 26.42 -8.88
C LYS A 18 -2.52 27.24 -7.98
N ASN A 19 -2.91 26.69 -6.83
CA ASN A 19 -3.80 27.36 -5.89
C ASN A 19 -3.13 28.59 -5.25
N SER A 20 -1.86 28.46 -4.80
CA SER A 20 -1.08 29.57 -4.24
C SER A 20 -0.88 30.69 -5.27
N LYS A 21 -0.54 30.38 -6.50
CA LYS A 21 -0.40 31.38 -7.58
C LYS A 21 -1.71 32.13 -7.84
N LYS A 22 -2.85 31.42 -7.88
CA LYS A 22 -4.15 32.03 -8.05
C LYS A 22 -4.45 32.98 -6.89
N PHE A 23 -4.29 32.52 -5.64
CA PHE A 23 -4.52 33.39 -4.49
C PHE A 23 -3.62 34.63 -4.51
N LEU A 24 -2.32 34.47 -4.79
CA LEU A 24 -1.37 35.59 -4.83
C LEU A 24 -1.68 36.61 -5.92
N SER A 25 -2.31 36.21 -7.03
CA SER A 25 -2.72 37.15 -8.09
C SER A 25 -3.89 38.03 -7.67
N GLU A 26 -4.72 37.57 -6.72
CA GLU A 26 -5.90 38.28 -6.23
C GLU A 26 -5.64 38.97 -4.86
N ALA A 27 -4.49 38.67 -4.22
CA ALA A 27 -4.16 39.13 -2.88
C ALA A 27 -3.90 40.65 -2.82
N PRO A 28 -4.26 41.32 -1.68
CA PRO A 28 -4.03 42.75 -1.53
C PRO A 28 -2.54 43.10 -1.62
N GLN A 29 -2.25 44.28 -2.13
CA GLN A 29 -0.84 44.78 -2.19
C GLN A 29 -0.29 45.03 -0.79
N GLY A 30 1.04 44.92 -0.64
CA GLY A 30 1.75 45.13 0.62
C GLY A 30 1.92 43.87 1.44
N SER A 31 2.25 44.04 2.72
CA SER A 31 2.53 42.97 3.68
C SER A 31 1.95 43.28 5.07
N LEU A 32 1.73 42.26 5.87
CA LEU A 32 1.33 42.37 7.24
C LEU A 32 2.58 42.48 8.14
N TYR A 33 2.59 43.48 9.02
CA TYR A 33 3.54 43.55 10.10
C TYR A 33 2.80 43.44 11.44
N THR A 34 3.32 42.62 12.36
CA THR A 34 2.67 42.36 13.63
C THR A 34 3.56 42.73 14.80
N ILE A 35 3.00 43.38 15.82
CA ILE A 35 3.66 43.64 17.12
C ILE A 35 2.87 42.89 18.17
N THR A 36 3.53 41.96 18.86
CA THR A 36 2.88 41.17 19.94
C THR A 36 3.48 41.56 21.27
N ASN A 37 2.63 42.08 22.19
CA ASN A 37 2.95 42.40 23.57
C ASN A 37 2.16 41.51 24.50
N LYS A 38 2.84 40.64 25.27
CA LYS A 38 2.29 39.68 26.24
C LYS A 38 1.03 38.92 25.75
N ASN A 39 -0.15 39.56 25.76
CA ASN A 39 -1.42 38.91 25.36
C ASN A 39 -2.19 39.64 24.26
N THR A 40 -1.61 40.68 23.65
CA THR A 40 -2.29 41.47 22.59
C THR A 40 -1.41 41.61 21.37
N SER A 41 -1.99 41.38 20.20
CA SER A 41 -1.34 41.62 18.92
C SER A 41 -1.93 42.83 18.23
N GLN A 42 -1.05 43.70 17.72
CA GLN A 42 -1.37 44.83 16.87
C GLN A 42 -0.92 44.57 15.45
N TYR A 43 -1.73 44.97 14.51
CA TYR A 43 -1.54 44.68 13.08
C TYR A 43 -1.31 45.98 12.31
N TYR A 44 -0.32 45.96 11.43
CA TYR A 44 0.05 47.10 10.61
C TYR A 44 0.21 46.70 9.15
N TRP A 45 -0.37 47.45 8.23
CA TRP A 45 -0.25 47.26 6.81
C TRP A 45 0.93 48.06 6.27
N LYS A 46 1.93 47.39 5.76
CA LYS A 46 3.05 47.98 5.00
C LYS A 46 2.75 47.88 3.52
N LYS A 47 2.61 49.04 2.85
CA LYS A 47 2.29 49.10 1.43
C LYS A 47 3.40 48.57 0.55
N ASP A 48 4.66 48.86 0.92
CA ASP A 48 5.87 48.44 0.20
C ASP A 48 7.03 48.17 1.19
N LYS A 49 8.18 47.74 0.64
CA LYS A 49 9.38 47.41 1.43
C LYS A 49 10.06 48.63 2.08
N TYR A 50 9.75 49.86 1.64
CA TYR A 50 10.32 51.12 2.17
C TYR A 50 9.47 51.70 3.30
N ASP A 51 8.24 51.21 3.46
CA ASP A 51 7.36 51.64 4.54
C ASP A 51 7.86 51.06 5.89
N LYS A 52 8.58 51.92 6.66
CA LYS A 52 9.20 51.51 7.92
C LYS A 52 8.19 51.24 9.04
N HIS A 53 7.09 51.98 9.08
CA HIS A 53 6.16 51.99 10.21
C HIS A 53 4.86 51.22 9.94
N GLY A 54 4.35 51.22 8.71
CA GLY A 54 3.10 50.68 8.33
C GLY A 54 1.89 51.46 8.90
N LYS A 55 0.72 51.27 8.32
CA LYS A 55 -0.53 51.84 8.79
C LYS A 55 -1.21 50.84 9.73
N TYR A 56 -1.59 51.28 10.95
CA TYR A 56 -2.33 50.48 11.89
C TYR A 56 -3.66 49.97 11.27
N ILE A 57 -3.94 48.68 11.45
CA ILE A 57 -5.18 48.03 11.04
C ILE A 57 -6.02 47.75 12.30
N SER A 58 -7.21 48.33 12.35
CA SER A 58 -8.17 48.02 13.44
C SER A 58 -8.56 46.53 13.38
N LYS A 59 -8.72 45.89 14.52
CA LYS A 59 -9.25 44.53 14.65
C LYS A 59 -10.63 44.34 14.00
N LYS A 60 -11.39 45.43 13.80
CA LYS A 60 -12.66 45.40 13.04
C LYS A 60 -12.45 45.08 11.57
N ASN A 61 -11.26 45.32 11.00
CA ASN A 61 -10.90 45.00 9.63
C ASN A 61 -10.13 43.65 9.54
N ASP A 62 -10.70 42.62 10.15
CA ASP A 62 -10.14 41.27 10.27
C ASP A 62 -9.92 40.62 8.87
N GLU A 63 -10.76 40.94 7.92
CA GLU A 63 -10.66 40.44 6.56
C GLU A 63 -9.33 40.83 5.87
N LEU A 64 -8.95 42.10 5.98
CA LEU A 64 -7.68 42.58 5.44
C LEU A 64 -6.48 41.94 6.17
N ILE A 65 -6.58 41.80 7.50
CA ILE A 65 -5.53 41.16 8.30
C ILE A 65 -5.33 39.72 7.85
N ARG A 66 -6.42 38.95 7.70
CA ARG A 66 -6.37 37.57 7.21
C ARG A 66 -5.81 37.48 5.78
N ALA A 67 -6.26 38.33 4.89
CA ALA A 67 -5.80 38.33 3.50
C ALA A 67 -4.30 38.59 3.38
N LEU A 68 -3.76 39.55 4.15
CA LEU A 68 -2.33 39.84 4.18
C LEU A 68 -1.51 38.71 4.86
N ALA A 69 -2.03 38.14 5.95
CA ALA A 69 -1.40 36.99 6.59
C ALA A 69 -1.36 35.77 5.67
N GLN A 70 -2.49 35.48 5.01
CA GLN A 70 -2.57 34.40 4.03
C GLN A 70 -1.63 34.63 2.85
N LYS A 71 -1.48 35.86 2.39
CA LYS A 71 -0.51 36.22 1.34
C LYS A 71 0.93 35.88 1.73
N GLU A 72 1.32 36.17 2.97
CA GLU A 72 2.64 35.82 3.46
C GLU A 72 2.83 34.30 3.48
N TYR A 73 1.83 33.57 4.04
CA TYR A 73 1.82 32.11 4.05
C TYR A 73 1.95 31.52 2.65
N GLU A 74 1.10 31.94 1.70
CA GLU A 74 1.11 31.44 0.32
C GLU A 74 2.45 31.75 -0.39
N THR A 75 3.06 32.88 -0.08
CA THR A 75 4.39 33.23 -0.61
C THR A 75 5.46 32.26 -0.12
N GLN A 76 5.42 31.88 1.16
CA GLN A 76 6.36 30.90 1.73
C GLN A 76 6.07 29.49 1.20
N VAL A 77 4.80 29.10 1.11
CA VAL A 77 4.38 27.84 0.50
C VAL A 77 4.90 27.72 -0.92
N LEU A 78 4.69 28.75 -1.75
CA LEU A 78 5.15 28.74 -3.14
C LEU A 78 6.66 28.55 -3.27
N LYS A 79 7.46 29.19 -2.40
CA LYS A 79 8.92 28.97 -2.35
C LYS A 79 9.28 27.54 -2.00
N SER A 80 8.62 26.97 -0.98
CA SER A 80 8.85 25.58 -0.55
C SER A 80 8.48 24.59 -1.64
N VAL A 81 7.28 24.73 -2.20
CA VAL A 81 6.76 23.90 -3.28
C VAL A 81 7.69 23.91 -4.50
N THR A 82 8.10 25.10 -4.95
CA THR A 82 9.01 25.23 -6.10
C THR A 82 10.35 24.51 -5.85
N LYS A 83 10.89 24.62 -4.64
CA LYS A 83 12.13 23.93 -4.24
C LYS A 83 11.95 22.40 -4.26
N ASN A 84 10.87 21.89 -3.63
CA ASN A 84 10.59 20.46 -3.52
C ASN A 84 10.32 19.83 -4.88
N LYS A 85 9.52 20.49 -5.74
CA LYS A 85 9.27 20.04 -7.12
C LYS A 85 10.58 19.83 -7.88
N ARG A 86 11.51 20.79 -7.79
CA ARG A 86 12.83 20.68 -8.45
C ARG A 86 13.62 19.46 -7.95
N TYR A 87 13.60 19.17 -6.64
CA TYR A 87 14.29 18.00 -6.10
C TYR A 87 13.64 16.69 -6.53
N ILE A 88 12.31 16.60 -6.46
CA ILE A 88 11.59 15.41 -6.89
C ILE A 88 11.83 15.16 -8.38
N GLN A 89 11.72 16.19 -9.22
CA GLN A 89 11.99 16.08 -10.66
C GLN A 89 13.41 15.58 -10.91
N LYS A 90 14.42 16.14 -10.24
CA LYS A 90 15.81 15.69 -10.37
C LYS A 90 15.98 14.22 -10.00
N ILE A 91 15.30 13.74 -8.95
CA ILE A 91 15.33 12.33 -8.57
C ILE A 91 14.66 11.48 -9.66
N LEU A 92 13.48 11.89 -10.16
CA LEU A 92 12.77 11.15 -11.21
C LEU A 92 13.58 11.03 -12.50
N ASP A 93 14.37 12.05 -12.83
CA ASP A 93 15.18 12.10 -14.06
C ASP A 93 16.52 11.35 -13.93
N SER A 94 17.10 11.29 -12.75
CA SER A 94 18.47 10.79 -12.56
C SER A 94 18.59 9.47 -11.81
N TYR A 95 17.60 9.08 -11.00
CA TYR A 95 17.67 7.86 -10.22
C TYR A 95 17.25 6.65 -11.04
N MET A 96 18.10 5.64 -11.10
CA MET A 96 17.82 4.37 -11.77
C MET A 96 17.02 3.45 -10.85
N PHE A 97 15.68 3.54 -10.90
CA PHE A 97 14.76 2.77 -10.04
C PHE A 97 14.88 1.24 -10.21
N ASP A 98 15.37 0.78 -11.34
CA ASP A 98 15.59 -0.61 -11.72
C ASP A 98 17.08 -0.97 -11.93
N GLY A 99 17.98 -0.09 -11.50
CA GLY A 99 19.42 -0.21 -11.78
C GLY A 99 20.02 -1.55 -11.35
N VAL A 100 19.68 -2.05 -10.15
CA VAL A 100 20.19 -3.35 -9.66
C VAL A 100 19.66 -4.51 -10.53
N THR A 101 18.40 -4.46 -10.93
CA THR A 101 17.79 -5.48 -11.80
C THR A 101 18.43 -5.46 -13.18
N LYS A 102 18.71 -4.28 -13.74
CA LYS A 102 19.39 -4.14 -15.04
C LYS A 102 20.81 -4.70 -15.04
N VAL A 103 21.53 -4.60 -13.92
CA VAL A 103 22.85 -5.25 -13.82
C VAL A 103 22.71 -6.75 -14.02
N TYR A 104 21.72 -7.38 -13.39
CA TYR A 104 21.44 -8.79 -13.60
C TYR A 104 21.00 -9.11 -15.04
N GLU A 105 20.07 -8.34 -15.60
CA GLU A 105 19.55 -8.54 -16.95
C GLU A 105 20.65 -8.54 -18.01
N ASN A 106 21.66 -7.70 -17.85
CA ASN A 106 22.79 -7.56 -18.77
C ASN A 106 23.85 -8.69 -18.67
N LEU A 107 23.72 -9.61 -17.71
CA LEU A 107 24.62 -10.77 -17.63
C LEU A 107 24.23 -11.85 -18.63
N SER A 108 25.24 -12.57 -19.14
CA SER A 108 25.00 -13.77 -19.91
C SER A 108 24.34 -14.87 -19.10
N THR A 109 23.58 -15.77 -19.75
CA THR A 109 22.87 -16.87 -19.07
C THR A 109 23.81 -17.69 -18.19
N SER A 110 25.00 -18.03 -18.69
CA SER A 110 26.00 -18.80 -17.96
C SER A 110 26.49 -18.11 -16.66
N LYS A 111 26.49 -16.77 -16.63
CA LYS A 111 26.84 -16.00 -15.42
C LYS A 111 25.64 -15.94 -14.47
N LYS A 112 24.43 -15.75 -14.99
CA LYS A 112 23.20 -15.72 -14.17
C LYS A 112 23.02 -16.99 -13.34
N GLU A 113 23.39 -18.16 -13.89
CA GLU A 113 23.34 -19.44 -13.19
C GLU A 113 24.36 -19.59 -12.04
N LYS A 114 25.37 -18.75 -11.97
CA LYS A 114 26.48 -18.85 -11.01
C LYS A 114 26.50 -17.78 -9.94
N ILE A 115 25.49 -16.91 -9.92
CA ILE A 115 25.42 -15.79 -8.98
C ILE A 115 24.14 -15.85 -8.13
N GLU A 116 24.20 -15.22 -6.98
CA GLU A 116 23.03 -14.87 -6.19
C GLU A 116 22.64 -13.41 -6.45
N ALA A 117 21.53 -13.21 -7.14
CA ALA A 117 21.08 -11.89 -7.51
C ALA A 117 20.35 -11.17 -6.36
N TYR A 118 20.73 -9.93 -6.08
CA TYR A 118 19.98 -9.07 -5.13
C TYR A 118 18.57 -8.70 -5.62
N SER A 119 18.37 -8.63 -6.92
CA SER A 119 17.09 -8.31 -7.53
C SER A 119 16.96 -9.02 -8.86
N LEU A 120 15.85 -9.71 -9.06
CA LEU A 120 15.48 -10.40 -10.29
C LEU A 120 14.44 -9.58 -11.07
N PRO A 121 14.35 -9.72 -12.40
CA PRO A 121 13.18 -9.27 -13.17
C PRO A 121 11.89 -9.86 -12.61
N GLU A 122 10.76 -9.13 -12.73
CA GLU A 122 9.49 -9.56 -12.14
C GLU A 122 9.11 -10.98 -12.52
N LYS A 123 9.21 -11.32 -13.80
CA LYS A 123 8.86 -12.66 -14.30
C LYS A 123 9.69 -13.76 -13.65
N GLU A 124 11.01 -13.61 -13.67
CA GLU A 124 11.94 -14.60 -13.07
C GLU A 124 11.72 -14.70 -11.55
N PHE A 125 11.46 -13.57 -10.88
CA PHE A 125 11.16 -13.57 -9.46
C PHE A 125 9.88 -14.35 -9.14
N VAL A 126 8.81 -14.14 -9.91
CA VAL A 126 7.53 -14.84 -9.73
C VAL A 126 7.66 -16.33 -9.99
N GLU A 127 8.36 -16.73 -11.06
CA GLU A 127 8.61 -18.14 -11.39
C GLU A 127 9.41 -18.83 -10.26
N ARG A 128 10.48 -18.20 -9.80
CA ARG A 128 11.30 -18.69 -8.69
C ARG A 128 10.50 -18.81 -7.40
N TRP A 129 9.76 -17.74 -7.03
CA TRP A 129 8.90 -17.73 -5.86
C TRP A 129 7.88 -18.88 -5.92
N SER A 130 7.19 -19.04 -7.05
CA SER A 130 6.19 -20.10 -7.21
C SER A 130 6.79 -21.49 -7.06
N PHE A 131 7.95 -21.73 -7.64
CA PHE A 131 8.68 -22.99 -7.50
C PHE A 131 9.09 -23.27 -6.05
N GLU A 132 9.70 -22.28 -5.38
CA GLU A 132 10.15 -22.38 -3.99
C GLU A 132 8.96 -22.61 -3.03
N GLN A 133 7.83 -21.92 -3.25
CA GLN A 133 6.65 -22.09 -2.41
C GLN A 133 6.00 -23.47 -2.58
N GLN A 134 5.92 -23.99 -3.80
CA GLN A 134 5.40 -25.34 -4.04
C GLN A 134 6.29 -26.42 -3.38
N ALA A 135 7.60 -26.28 -3.53
CA ALA A 135 8.55 -27.18 -2.86
C ALA A 135 8.44 -27.11 -1.33
N LEU A 136 8.28 -25.89 -0.78
CA LEU A 136 8.08 -25.67 0.64
C LEU A 136 6.75 -26.28 1.12
N LYS A 137 5.66 -26.09 0.39
CA LYS A 137 4.34 -26.70 0.70
C LYS A 137 4.47 -28.21 0.82
N LYS A 138 5.03 -28.89 -0.18
CA LYS A 138 5.24 -30.35 -0.16
C LYS A 138 6.06 -30.80 1.07
N ARG A 139 7.17 -30.10 1.37
CA ARG A 139 8.04 -30.42 2.52
C ARG A 139 7.31 -30.23 3.87
N LEU A 140 6.48 -29.19 3.99
CA LEU A 140 5.73 -28.91 5.23
C LEU A 140 4.57 -29.88 5.41
N GLN A 141 3.85 -30.22 4.35
CA GLN A 141 2.77 -31.24 4.38
C GLN A 141 3.27 -32.57 4.88
N THR A 142 4.44 -33.04 4.44
CA THR A 142 5.09 -34.28 4.96
C THR A 142 5.44 -34.21 6.44
N LYS A 143 5.73 -33.02 6.98
CA LYS A 143 6.07 -32.85 8.41
C LYS A 143 4.82 -32.78 9.31
N ILE A 144 3.69 -32.31 8.78
CA ILE A 144 2.45 -32.11 9.53
C ILE A 144 1.57 -33.37 9.45
N SER A 145 2.12 -34.47 8.92
CA SER A 145 1.45 -35.72 8.60
C SER A 145 0.23 -36.02 9.47
N ASN A 146 -0.87 -36.42 8.82
CA ASN A 146 -2.15 -36.93 9.32
C ASN A 146 -3.25 -35.96 9.76
N LYS A 147 -3.09 -34.63 9.63
CA LYS A 147 -4.19 -33.69 9.92
C LYS A 147 -4.68 -32.83 8.75
N TYR A 148 -3.96 -32.86 7.65
CA TYR A 148 -4.25 -32.04 6.45
C TYR A 148 -4.05 -32.87 5.17
N GLU A 149 -4.78 -33.93 5.01
CA GLU A 149 -5.01 -34.46 3.69
C GLU A 149 -6.04 -33.55 3.01
N LEU A 150 -5.63 -32.90 1.90
CA LEU A 150 -6.61 -32.46 0.92
C LEU A 150 -7.39 -33.70 0.55
N ASP A 151 -8.71 -33.63 0.67
CA ASP A 151 -9.58 -34.65 0.15
C ASP A 151 -9.28 -34.73 -1.36
N GLU A 152 -8.46 -35.71 -1.78
CA GLU A 152 -8.13 -35.91 -3.20
C GLU A 152 -9.42 -36.15 -4.00
N ASP A 153 -10.50 -36.50 -3.34
CA ASP A 153 -11.85 -36.68 -3.86
C ASP A 153 -12.69 -35.37 -3.87
N SER A 154 -12.07 -34.19 -3.63
CA SER A 154 -12.80 -32.92 -3.72
C SER A 154 -13.40 -32.72 -5.11
N GLU A 155 -14.74 -32.68 -5.18
CA GLU A 155 -15.47 -32.42 -6.43
C GLU A 155 -15.28 -31.00 -6.97
N ILE A 156 -14.68 -30.09 -6.17
CA ILE A 156 -14.51 -28.68 -6.52
C ILE A 156 -13.06 -28.42 -6.93
N THR A 157 -12.86 -28.06 -8.19
CA THR A 157 -11.54 -27.69 -8.70
C THR A 157 -11.53 -26.28 -9.27
N THR A 158 -10.38 -25.59 -9.14
CA THR A 158 -10.13 -24.30 -9.78
C THR A 158 -10.00 -24.44 -11.29
N ASP A 159 -10.00 -23.34 -12.03
CA ASP A 159 -9.75 -23.35 -13.48
C ASP A 159 -8.35 -23.87 -13.85
N LYS A 160 -7.42 -23.96 -12.89
CA LYS A 160 -6.11 -24.61 -13.02
C LYS A 160 -6.11 -26.11 -12.70
N GLY A 161 -7.27 -26.68 -12.30
CA GLY A 161 -7.37 -28.05 -11.85
C GLY A 161 -6.86 -28.29 -10.42
N GLU A 162 -6.69 -27.26 -9.60
CA GLU A 162 -6.28 -27.36 -8.20
C GLU A 162 -7.52 -27.67 -7.34
N PRO A 163 -7.54 -28.76 -6.53
CA PRO A 163 -8.65 -29.06 -5.65
C PRO A 163 -8.75 -28.04 -4.53
N VAL A 164 -9.96 -27.62 -4.19
CA VAL A 164 -10.28 -26.66 -3.12
C VAL A 164 -11.47 -27.13 -2.30
N ARG A 165 -11.62 -26.64 -1.06
CA ARG A 165 -12.63 -27.12 -0.12
C ARG A 165 -14.01 -26.48 -0.30
N SER A 166 -14.09 -25.31 -0.93
CA SER A 166 -15.34 -24.58 -1.10
C SER A 166 -15.47 -23.88 -2.44
N LYS A 167 -16.73 -23.59 -2.84
CA LYS A 167 -17.01 -22.78 -4.04
C LYS A 167 -16.47 -21.35 -3.91
N SER A 168 -16.45 -20.81 -2.71
CA SER A 168 -15.92 -19.47 -2.44
C SER A 168 -14.42 -19.41 -2.62
N GLU A 169 -13.69 -20.42 -2.16
CA GLU A 169 -12.25 -20.55 -2.43
C GLU A 169 -11.94 -20.70 -3.92
N LYS A 170 -12.73 -21.51 -4.66
CA LYS A 170 -12.62 -21.58 -6.13
C LYS A 170 -12.77 -20.20 -6.75
N ILE A 171 -13.78 -19.43 -6.37
CA ILE A 171 -14.01 -18.08 -6.91
C ILE A 171 -12.78 -17.17 -6.65
N ILE A 172 -12.23 -17.19 -5.45
CA ILE A 172 -11.06 -16.39 -5.08
C ILE A 172 -9.84 -16.82 -5.92
N ALA A 173 -9.56 -18.13 -5.99
CA ALA A 173 -8.45 -18.69 -6.74
C ALA A 173 -8.53 -18.34 -8.23
N ASP A 174 -9.69 -18.52 -8.85
CA ASP A 174 -9.91 -18.23 -10.27
C ASP A 174 -9.79 -16.74 -10.58
N LYS A 175 -10.22 -15.86 -9.65
CA LYS A 175 -10.04 -14.40 -9.77
C LYS A 175 -8.57 -14.00 -9.65
N LEU A 176 -7.83 -14.54 -8.70
CA LEU A 176 -6.38 -14.33 -8.57
C LEU A 176 -5.67 -14.77 -9.85
N ASN A 177 -6.00 -15.98 -10.34
CA ASN A 177 -5.43 -16.52 -11.57
C ASN A 177 -5.75 -15.65 -12.79
N LYS A 178 -7.00 -15.26 -13.00
CA LYS A 178 -7.43 -14.41 -14.11
C LYS A 178 -6.70 -13.07 -14.14
N LYS A 179 -6.35 -12.52 -12.99
CA LYS A 179 -5.58 -11.27 -12.84
C LYS A 179 -4.06 -11.48 -12.84
N GLY A 180 -3.61 -12.71 -13.03
CA GLY A 180 -2.19 -13.07 -13.04
C GLY A 180 -1.50 -12.82 -11.69
N VAL A 181 -2.25 -12.86 -10.58
CA VAL A 181 -1.71 -12.72 -9.22
C VAL A 181 -1.25 -14.09 -8.74
N PRO A 182 0.05 -14.27 -8.43
CA PRO A 182 0.58 -15.55 -7.99
C PRO A 182 0.10 -15.89 -6.58
N TYR A 183 -0.32 -17.14 -6.38
CA TYR A 183 -0.74 -17.63 -5.07
C TYR A 183 -0.35 -19.09 -4.86
N VAL A 184 -0.36 -19.52 -3.62
CA VAL A 184 -0.32 -20.94 -3.22
C VAL A 184 -1.48 -21.20 -2.28
N TYR A 185 -2.28 -22.18 -2.60
CA TYR A 185 -3.43 -22.60 -1.81
C TYR A 185 -2.99 -23.51 -0.67
N GLU A 186 -3.53 -23.31 0.54
CA GLU A 186 -3.30 -24.11 1.77
C GLU A 186 -1.83 -24.44 2.02
N GLN A 187 -0.95 -23.43 2.00
CA GLN A 187 0.43 -23.63 2.40
C GLN A 187 0.61 -23.43 3.90
N PRO A 188 1.04 -24.45 4.67
CA PRO A 188 1.27 -24.28 6.09
C PRO A 188 2.32 -23.24 6.43
N LEU A 189 2.05 -22.43 7.44
CA LEU A 189 2.99 -21.50 8.08
C LEU A 189 3.42 -22.09 9.42
N LEU A 190 4.71 -22.24 9.59
CA LEU A 190 5.27 -22.80 10.82
C LEU A 190 5.81 -21.68 11.70
N PHE A 191 5.33 -21.58 12.93
CA PHE A 191 5.79 -20.64 13.94
C PHE A 191 6.54 -21.36 15.03
N ASN A 192 7.73 -20.89 15.38
CA ASN A 192 8.57 -21.42 16.48
C ASN A 192 8.80 -22.95 16.45
N GLY A 193 8.68 -23.58 15.29
CA GLY A 193 8.92 -25.02 15.11
C GLY A 193 7.78 -25.96 15.51
N TYR A 194 6.75 -25.50 16.22
CA TYR A 194 5.70 -26.37 16.79
C TYR A 194 4.27 -25.92 16.48
N CYS A 195 4.03 -24.64 16.32
CA CYS A 195 2.73 -24.11 16.00
C CYS A 195 2.64 -23.81 14.51
N TYR A 196 1.54 -24.21 13.87
CA TYR A 196 1.32 -23.89 12.48
C TYR A 196 -0.11 -23.38 12.24
N ILE A 197 -0.23 -22.52 11.23
CA ILE A 197 -1.50 -22.08 10.65
C ILE A 197 -1.48 -22.47 9.17
N VAL A 198 -2.62 -22.84 8.64
CA VAL A 198 -2.81 -23.03 7.20
C VAL A 198 -3.74 -21.95 6.71
N PRO A 199 -3.22 -20.90 6.04
CA PRO A 199 -4.06 -19.93 5.34
C PRO A 199 -4.72 -20.56 4.13
N ASP A 200 -5.90 -20.08 3.75
CA ASP A 200 -6.53 -20.54 2.50
C ASP A 200 -5.63 -20.18 1.32
N PHE A 201 -5.10 -18.96 1.30
CA PHE A 201 -4.16 -18.54 0.26
C PHE A 201 -2.97 -17.78 0.83
N LYS A 202 -1.79 -18.09 0.32
CA LYS A 202 -0.60 -17.26 0.39
C LYS A 202 -0.43 -16.60 -0.97
N VAL A 203 -0.50 -15.28 -1.01
CA VAL A 203 -0.58 -14.49 -2.25
C VAL A 203 0.62 -13.56 -2.36
N LEU A 204 1.21 -13.47 -3.54
CA LEU A 204 2.34 -12.58 -3.80
C LEU A 204 1.88 -11.28 -4.47
N ASN A 205 2.16 -10.14 -3.83
CA ASN A 205 2.12 -8.86 -4.53
C ASN A 205 3.38 -8.72 -5.41
N ARG A 206 3.22 -8.76 -6.73
CA ARG A 206 4.33 -8.75 -7.69
C ARG A 206 5.15 -7.46 -7.64
N LYS A 207 4.50 -6.30 -7.43
CA LYS A 207 5.15 -4.98 -7.41
C LYS A 207 6.00 -4.78 -6.17
N THR A 208 5.45 -5.13 -5.00
CA THR A 208 6.13 -4.93 -3.72
C THR A 208 6.96 -6.13 -3.28
N ARG A 209 6.77 -7.29 -3.91
CA ARG A 209 7.33 -8.61 -3.58
C ARG A 209 6.99 -9.04 -2.16
N LYS A 210 5.92 -8.51 -1.59
CA LYS A 210 5.41 -8.89 -0.27
C LYS A 210 4.43 -10.04 -0.39
N GLU A 211 4.51 -10.96 0.56
CA GLU A 211 3.54 -12.03 0.74
C GLU A 211 2.42 -11.54 1.64
N ILE A 212 1.18 -11.82 1.24
CA ILE A 212 -0.04 -11.49 1.97
C ILE A 212 -0.85 -12.78 2.08
N TYR A 213 -1.39 -13.04 3.26
CA TYR A 213 -2.25 -14.19 3.51
C TYR A 213 -3.70 -13.80 3.32
N TRP A 214 -4.50 -14.72 2.79
CA TRP A 214 -5.93 -14.49 2.61
C TRP A 214 -6.69 -15.65 3.26
N GLU A 215 -7.59 -15.31 4.17
CA GLU A 215 -8.53 -16.21 4.82
C GLU A 215 -9.94 -15.91 4.32
N HIS A 216 -10.68 -16.96 4.01
CA HIS A 216 -12.09 -16.86 3.71
C HIS A 216 -12.92 -17.63 4.75
N LEU A 217 -13.64 -16.92 5.59
CA LEU A 217 -14.44 -17.48 6.65
C LEU A 217 -15.86 -17.79 6.14
N GLY A 218 -16.10 -19.03 5.73
CA GLY A 218 -17.28 -19.44 4.98
C GLY A 218 -18.53 -19.76 5.81
N MET A 219 -18.44 -19.84 7.14
CA MET A 219 -19.54 -20.29 7.99
C MET A 219 -19.72 -19.38 9.21
N MET A 220 -19.83 -18.06 8.98
CA MET A 220 -19.92 -17.08 10.07
C MET A 220 -21.28 -17.03 10.77
N ASP A 221 -22.22 -17.89 10.39
CA ASP A 221 -23.49 -18.17 11.06
C ASP A 221 -23.42 -19.40 11.99
N ASP A 222 -22.28 -20.08 12.08
CA ASP A 222 -22.02 -21.18 13.00
C ASP A 222 -21.13 -20.71 14.17
N ALA A 223 -21.64 -20.80 15.40
CA ALA A 223 -20.96 -20.28 16.59
C ALA A 223 -19.63 -20.99 16.89
N ASP A 224 -19.57 -22.31 16.71
CA ASP A 224 -18.35 -23.11 16.94
C ASP A 224 -17.28 -22.79 15.89
N TYR A 225 -17.71 -22.55 14.66
CA TYR A 225 -16.81 -22.10 13.60
C TYR A 225 -16.25 -20.71 13.87
N VAL A 226 -17.10 -19.76 14.30
CA VAL A 226 -16.69 -18.39 14.64
C VAL A 226 -15.66 -18.40 15.76
N GLU A 227 -15.85 -19.20 16.82
CA GLU A 227 -14.86 -19.30 17.90
C GLU A 227 -13.48 -19.79 17.39
N LYS A 228 -13.48 -20.79 16.50
CA LYS A 228 -12.24 -21.29 15.87
C LYS A 228 -11.60 -20.23 14.96
N ALA A 229 -12.42 -19.50 14.19
CA ALA A 229 -11.96 -18.45 13.32
C ALA A 229 -11.29 -17.29 14.11
N ILE A 230 -11.90 -16.86 15.22
CA ILE A 230 -11.32 -15.85 16.12
C ILE A 230 -9.97 -16.35 16.65
N LYS A 231 -9.88 -17.56 17.17
CA LYS A 231 -8.62 -18.14 17.67
C LYS A 231 -7.54 -18.20 16.57
N LYS A 232 -7.92 -18.49 15.33
CA LYS A 232 -7.02 -18.50 14.17
C LYS A 232 -6.49 -17.09 13.88
N ILE A 233 -7.36 -16.07 13.89
CA ILE A 233 -6.97 -14.66 13.69
C ILE A 233 -6.04 -14.18 14.83
N GLU A 234 -6.39 -14.44 16.09
CA GLU A 234 -5.51 -14.11 17.23
C GLU A 234 -4.12 -14.75 17.09
N LEU A 235 -4.03 -15.96 16.54
CA LEU A 235 -2.76 -16.65 16.34
C LEU A 235 -1.93 -15.97 15.23
N TYR A 236 -2.57 -15.46 14.17
CA TYR A 236 -1.90 -14.59 13.18
C TYR A 236 -1.33 -13.35 13.84
N GLU A 237 -2.13 -12.62 14.62
CA GLU A 237 -1.73 -11.38 15.28
C GLU A 237 -0.57 -11.59 16.26
N LYS A 238 -0.61 -12.67 17.08
CA LYS A 238 0.48 -13.08 17.99
C LYS A 238 1.81 -13.32 17.24
N ASN A 239 1.74 -13.62 15.95
CA ASN A 239 2.92 -13.83 15.09
C ASN A 239 3.22 -12.64 14.17
N GLY A 240 2.64 -11.46 14.44
CA GLY A 240 2.93 -10.21 13.70
C GLY A 240 2.30 -10.16 12.30
N ILE A 241 1.23 -10.92 12.08
CA ILE A 241 0.46 -10.94 10.84
C ILE A 241 -0.90 -10.31 11.12
N PHE A 242 -1.02 -9.00 10.84
CA PHE A 242 -2.21 -8.22 11.15
C PHE A 242 -3.14 -8.07 9.96
N GLN A 243 -4.45 -8.06 10.25
CA GLN A 243 -5.47 -7.78 9.25
C GLN A 243 -5.28 -6.36 8.67
N GLY A 244 -5.41 -6.24 7.36
CA GLY A 244 -5.21 -4.96 6.64
C GLY A 244 -3.75 -4.69 6.20
N ASP A 245 -2.76 -5.39 6.77
CA ASP A 245 -1.35 -5.34 6.34
C ASP A 245 -0.96 -6.64 5.61
N LYS A 246 -0.74 -7.71 6.37
CA LYS A 246 -0.31 -9.02 5.84
C LYS A 246 -1.42 -10.06 5.79
N LEU A 247 -2.60 -9.76 6.29
CA LEU A 247 -3.74 -10.66 6.32
C LEU A 247 -4.96 -9.97 5.71
N ILE A 248 -5.55 -10.61 4.72
CA ILE A 248 -6.86 -10.29 4.17
C ILE A 248 -7.84 -11.30 4.75
N VAL A 249 -8.97 -10.82 5.28
CA VAL A 249 -10.06 -11.66 5.74
C VAL A 249 -11.32 -11.32 4.96
N THR A 250 -11.93 -12.32 4.35
CA THR A 250 -13.26 -12.25 3.77
C THR A 250 -14.16 -13.26 4.46
N TYR A 251 -15.44 -12.99 4.50
CA TYR A 251 -16.40 -13.86 5.22
C TYR A 251 -17.72 -13.92 4.49
N GLU A 252 -18.44 -15.01 4.74
CA GLU A 252 -19.81 -15.20 4.27
C GLU A 252 -20.67 -15.92 5.31
N THR A 253 -21.98 -15.79 5.14
CA THR A 253 -23.02 -16.52 5.84
C THR A 253 -24.00 -17.08 4.83
N LYS A 254 -24.94 -17.91 5.25
CA LYS A 254 -26.02 -18.42 4.37
C LYS A 254 -26.83 -17.29 3.75
N GLU A 255 -27.07 -16.19 4.51
CA GLU A 255 -27.84 -15.04 4.03
C GLU A 255 -27.00 -14.05 3.24
N HIS A 256 -25.69 -14.02 3.47
CA HIS A 256 -24.74 -13.10 2.83
C HIS A 256 -23.59 -13.88 2.18
N PRO A 257 -23.79 -14.46 1.00
CA PRO A 257 -22.75 -15.22 0.30
C PRO A 257 -21.62 -14.30 -0.20
N LEU A 258 -20.48 -14.91 -0.54
CA LEU A 258 -19.31 -14.22 -1.04
C LEU A 258 -19.64 -13.27 -2.22
N ASN A 259 -19.36 -12.00 -2.03
CA ASN A 259 -19.56 -11.01 -3.07
C ASN A 259 -18.35 -10.95 -4.02
N VAL A 260 -18.52 -11.46 -5.23
CA VAL A 260 -17.46 -11.50 -6.27
C VAL A 260 -16.90 -10.12 -6.62
N LYS A 261 -17.74 -9.06 -6.62
CA LYS A 261 -17.27 -7.69 -6.84
C LYS A 261 -16.38 -7.20 -5.69
N HIS A 262 -16.65 -7.67 -4.47
CA HIS A 262 -15.80 -7.38 -3.32
C HIS A 262 -14.43 -8.05 -3.46
N VAL A 263 -14.39 -9.31 -3.88
CA VAL A 263 -13.14 -10.03 -4.19
C VAL A 263 -12.30 -9.25 -5.23
N ASP A 264 -12.92 -8.80 -6.32
CA ASP A 264 -12.24 -8.00 -7.34
C ASP A 264 -11.65 -6.69 -6.77
N LYS A 265 -12.38 -6.01 -5.88
CA LYS A 265 -11.89 -4.79 -5.19
C LYS A 265 -10.70 -5.10 -4.27
N MET A 266 -10.77 -6.19 -3.50
CA MET A 266 -9.67 -6.60 -2.62
C MET A 266 -8.41 -6.93 -3.43
N ILE A 267 -8.55 -7.66 -4.54
CA ILE A 267 -7.42 -7.95 -5.42
C ILE A 267 -6.82 -6.65 -5.98
N GLY A 268 -7.64 -5.71 -6.45
CA GLY A 268 -7.17 -4.42 -6.94
C GLY A 268 -6.44 -3.59 -5.88
N GLN A 269 -6.94 -3.59 -4.65
CA GLN A 269 -6.34 -2.82 -3.54
C GLN A 269 -5.00 -3.39 -3.07
N TYR A 270 -4.88 -4.72 -2.97
CA TYR A 270 -3.72 -5.35 -2.35
C TYR A 270 -2.66 -5.82 -3.36
N PHE A 271 -3.01 -6.06 -4.64
CA PHE A 271 -2.11 -6.73 -5.59
C PHE A 271 -1.92 -6.00 -6.93
N GLU A 272 -2.70 -4.97 -7.23
CA GLU A 272 -2.58 -4.12 -8.43
C GLU A 272 -2.08 -2.71 -8.09
#